data_45b1068c912c3e64c0a13d26386cda16
#
_entry.id   45b1068c912c3e64c0a13d26386cda16
#
_cell.length_a   1.000
_cell.length_b   1.000
_cell.length_c   1.000
_cell.angle_alpha   90.00
_cell.angle_beta   90.00
_cell.angle_gamma   90.00
#
_symmetry.space_group_name_H-M   'P 1'
#
loop_
_entity.id
_entity.type
_entity.pdbx_description
1 polymer ?
#
loop_
_entity_poly.entity_id
_entity_poly.type
_entity_poly.pdbx_seq_one_letter_code
_entity_poly.pdbx_strand_id
1 'polypeptide(L)'
;MATQRWRLDLAYDGDGLHGFADQPDHPTVVGLLRATLRSQFQLDDFPFIVGAGRTDTGVHAWAQTVHVDLPEPLYRDQRGEESDRLVRSLNAQLAGRVRILRALPVSTEFHARFSALWRAYRYLVV
;
A
#
# COMPACT_ATOMS: atom_id res chain seq x y z
N MET A 1 0.72 19.34 9.68
CA MET A 1 -0.53 18.71 9.23
C MET A 1 -0.71 17.37 9.89
N ALA A 2 -1.93 17.06 10.30
CA ALA A 2 -2.22 15.76 10.89
C ALA A 2 -2.17 14.67 9.82
N THR A 3 -1.58 13.56 10.16
CA THR A 3 -1.55 12.37 9.29
C THR A 3 -2.04 11.16 10.05
N GLN A 4 -2.54 10.19 9.30
CA GLN A 4 -2.96 8.89 9.79
C GLN A 4 -2.15 7.84 9.06
N ARG A 5 -1.57 6.91 9.80
CA ARG A 5 -0.91 5.76 9.19
C ARG A 5 -1.95 4.73 8.77
N TRP A 6 -1.80 4.26 7.55
CA TRP A 6 -2.66 3.24 6.97
C TRP A 6 -1.86 2.00 6.65
N ARG A 7 -2.41 0.86 7.02
CA ARG A 7 -1.95 -0.43 6.55
C ARG A 7 -2.79 -0.80 5.33
N LEU A 8 -2.13 -1.15 4.24
CA LEU A 8 -2.79 -1.63 3.03
C LEU A 8 -2.32 -3.05 2.76
N ASP A 9 -3.27 -3.97 2.69
CA ASP A 9 -3.00 -5.33 2.23
C ASP A 9 -3.39 -5.39 0.77
N LEU A 10 -2.47 -5.84 -0.07
CA LEU A 10 -2.67 -5.78 -1.50
C LEU A 10 -2.18 -7.07 -2.17
N ALA A 11 -2.70 -7.32 -3.37
CA ALA A 11 -2.26 -8.40 -4.22
C ALA A 11 -1.93 -7.82 -5.59
N TYR A 12 -1.00 -8.43 -6.27
CA TYR A 12 -0.61 -7.98 -7.60
C TYR A 12 -0.09 -9.15 -8.42
N ASP A 13 -0.17 -8.97 -9.74
CA ASP A 13 0.41 -9.87 -10.72
C ASP A 13 1.72 -9.27 -11.18
N GLY A 14 2.78 -10.07 -11.21
CA GLY A 14 4.09 -9.60 -11.64
C GLY A 14 4.19 -9.30 -13.13
N ASP A 15 3.20 -9.70 -13.92
CA ASP A 15 3.21 -9.43 -15.36
C ASP A 15 3.11 -7.93 -15.64
N GLY A 16 4.06 -7.41 -16.40
CA GLY A 16 4.09 -6.00 -16.76
C GLY A 16 4.61 -5.08 -15.66
N LEU A 17 4.98 -5.62 -14.50
CA LEU A 17 5.59 -4.86 -13.41
C LEU A 17 6.97 -5.42 -13.10
N HIS A 18 7.90 -4.53 -12.75
CA HIS A 18 9.28 -4.90 -12.45
C HIS A 18 9.50 -5.06 -10.94
N GLY A 19 8.65 -5.91 -10.34
CA GLY A 19 8.73 -6.20 -8.91
C GLY A 19 7.96 -5.21 -8.06
N PHE A 20 8.18 -5.28 -6.76
CA PHE A 20 7.44 -4.49 -5.78
C PHE A 20 8.05 -3.12 -5.54
N ALA A 21 9.35 -3.07 -5.27
CA ALA A 21 10.04 -1.85 -4.85
C ALA A 21 10.19 -0.87 -5.99
N ASP A 22 10.11 0.43 -5.67
CA ASP A 22 10.22 1.50 -6.65
C ASP A 22 11.57 1.44 -7.37
N GLN A 23 11.54 1.53 -8.69
CA GLN A 23 12.73 1.52 -9.54
C GLN A 23 12.60 2.61 -10.60
N PRO A 24 13.65 3.44 -10.81
CA PRO A 24 13.62 4.41 -11.90
C PRO A 24 13.37 3.74 -13.24
N ASP A 25 12.58 4.36 -14.08
CA ASP A 25 12.32 3.95 -15.46
C ASP A 25 11.59 2.61 -15.64
N HIS A 26 11.15 1.97 -14.54
CA HIS A 26 10.39 0.73 -14.63
C HIS A 26 9.11 0.81 -13.80
N PRO A 27 7.99 0.30 -14.33
CA PRO A 27 6.74 0.25 -13.56
C PRO A 27 6.86 -0.79 -12.45
N THR A 28 6.55 -0.36 -11.22
CA THR A 28 6.57 -1.24 -10.04
C THR A 28 5.30 -1.04 -9.23
N VAL A 29 5.04 -1.96 -8.31
CA VAL A 29 3.88 -1.87 -7.43
C VAL A 29 3.93 -0.59 -6.60
N VAL A 30 5.07 -0.32 -5.97
CA VAL A 30 5.23 0.88 -5.13
C VAL A 30 5.11 2.15 -5.95
N GLY A 31 5.75 2.19 -7.11
CA GLY A 31 5.69 3.37 -7.99
C GLY A 31 4.28 3.68 -8.43
N LEU A 32 3.54 2.65 -8.85
CA LEU A 32 2.16 2.81 -9.28
C LEU A 32 1.26 3.27 -8.13
N LEU A 33 1.42 2.67 -6.95
CA LEU A 33 0.63 3.03 -5.78
C LEU A 33 0.94 4.47 -5.32
N ARG A 34 2.20 4.85 -5.31
CA ARG A 34 2.61 6.22 -4.94
C ARG A 34 2.00 7.26 -5.86
N ALA A 35 2.07 7.00 -7.16
CA ALA A 35 1.51 7.92 -8.15
C ALA A 35 0.00 8.05 -8.01
N THR A 36 -0.69 6.93 -7.77
CA THR A 36 -2.14 6.92 -7.58
C THR A 36 -2.54 7.70 -6.34
N LEU A 37 -1.87 7.48 -5.22
CA LEU A 37 -2.16 8.19 -3.98
C LEU A 37 -1.88 9.68 -4.09
N ARG A 38 -0.77 10.05 -4.72
CA ARG A 38 -0.44 11.46 -4.93
C ARG A 38 -1.51 12.17 -5.74
N SER A 39 -1.95 11.54 -6.82
CA SER A 39 -2.98 12.10 -7.69
C SER A 39 -4.33 12.20 -6.99
N GLN A 40 -4.75 11.13 -6.32
CA GLN A 40 -6.07 11.06 -5.70
C GLN A 40 -6.23 12.08 -4.58
N PHE A 41 -5.22 12.24 -3.74
CA PHE A 41 -5.30 13.14 -2.59
C PHE A 41 -4.59 14.48 -2.81
N GLN A 42 -4.14 14.74 -4.05
CA GLN A 42 -3.47 15.99 -4.43
C GLN A 42 -2.30 16.33 -3.50
N LEU A 43 -1.47 15.32 -3.26
CA LEU A 43 -0.30 15.48 -2.39
C LEU A 43 0.80 16.28 -3.10
N ASP A 44 1.52 17.10 -2.35
CA ASP A 44 2.63 17.89 -2.91
C ASP A 44 3.77 16.99 -3.38
N ASP A 45 4.05 15.94 -2.61
CA ASP A 45 5.10 14.98 -2.92
C ASP A 45 4.54 13.57 -2.99
N PHE A 46 5.32 12.66 -3.60
CA PHE A 46 5.00 11.24 -3.58
C PHE A 46 5.09 10.72 -2.14
N PRO A 47 4.06 10.03 -1.64
CA PRO A 47 4.11 9.50 -0.29
C PRO A 47 5.16 8.39 -0.15
N PHE A 48 5.76 8.30 1.03
CA PHE A 48 6.71 7.24 1.32
C PHE A 48 5.95 5.97 1.73
N ILE A 49 6.22 4.88 1.01
CA ILE A 49 5.54 3.60 1.23
C ILE A 49 6.55 2.57 1.69
N VAL A 50 6.25 1.91 2.80
CA VAL A 50 7.10 0.87 3.37
C VAL A 50 6.40 -0.47 3.20
N GLY A 51 7.07 -1.41 2.54
CA GLY A 51 6.54 -2.75 2.33
C GLY A 51 7.13 -3.77 3.28
N ALA A 52 6.38 -4.86 3.50
CA ALA A 52 6.80 -5.95 4.38
C ALA A 52 7.98 -6.75 3.80
N GLY A 53 8.12 -6.75 2.48
CA GLY A 53 9.21 -7.44 1.80
C GLY A 53 9.24 -7.06 0.35
N ARG A 54 10.10 -7.71 -0.41
CA ARG A 54 10.24 -7.49 -1.85
C ARG A 54 9.92 -8.77 -2.60
N THR A 55 9.41 -8.61 -3.81
CA THR A 55 9.24 -9.71 -4.74
C THR A 55 10.09 -9.45 -5.98
N ASP A 56 10.56 -10.53 -6.59
CA ASP A 56 11.36 -10.43 -7.80
C ASP A 56 10.46 -10.14 -9.01
N THR A 57 11.08 -9.62 -10.06
CA THR A 57 10.40 -9.36 -11.34
C THR A 57 9.79 -10.66 -11.87
N GLY A 58 8.54 -10.59 -12.31
CA GLY A 58 7.85 -11.74 -12.89
C GLY A 58 7.14 -12.65 -11.89
N VAL A 59 7.21 -12.34 -10.59
CA VAL A 59 6.46 -13.10 -9.58
C VAL A 59 5.00 -12.71 -9.64
N HIS A 60 4.10 -13.70 -9.61
CA HIS A 60 2.66 -13.52 -9.77
C HIS A 60 1.90 -13.65 -8.46
N ALA A 61 0.74 -12.99 -8.39
CA ALA A 61 -0.31 -13.22 -7.40
C ALA A 61 0.16 -13.19 -5.94
N TRP A 62 1.03 -12.27 -5.60
CA TRP A 62 1.52 -12.13 -4.23
C TRP A 62 0.64 -11.21 -3.41
N ALA A 63 0.39 -11.61 -2.17
CA ALA A 63 -0.19 -10.73 -1.17
C ALA A 63 0.96 -10.02 -0.43
N GLN A 64 0.84 -8.70 -0.28
CA GLN A 64 1.86 -7.89 0.36
C GLN A 64 1.20 -6.88 1.29
N THR A 65 1.87 -6.56 2.38
CA THR A 65 1.41 -5.53 3.31
C THR A 65 2.33 -4.32 3.23
N VAL A 66 1.73 -3.14 3.12
CA VAL A 66 2.48 -1.88 3.15
C VAL A 66 1.90 -0.96 4.21
N HIS A 67 2.68 0.04 4.63
CA HIS A 67 2.11 1.16 5.34
C HIS A 67 2.47 2.47 4.65
N VAL A 68 1.60 3.45 4.82
CA VAL A 68 1.76 4.79 4.27
C VAL A 68 1.04 5.78 5.18
N ASP A 69 1.63 6.95 5.34
CA ASP A 69 1.01 8.03 6.09
C ASP A 69 0.28 8.96 5.12
N LEU A 70 -1.00 9.16 5.36
CA LEU A 70 -1.86 9.97 4.51
C LEU A 70 -2.51 11.08 5.32
N PRO A 71 -2.99 12.14 4.66
CA PRO A 71 -3.64 13.24 5.38
C PRO A 71 -4.87 12.77 6.17
N GLU A 72 -5.12 13.42 7.29
CA GLU A 72 -6.28 13.14 8.12
C GLU A 72 -7.12 14.42 8.26
N PRO A 73 -8.43 14.39 7.91
CA PRO A 73 -9.16 13.24 7.34
C PRO A 73 -8.83 13.03 5.87
N LEU A 74 -9.04 11.81 5.39
CA LEU A 74 -8.85 11.49 3.96
C LEU A 74 -9.87 12.18 3.08
N TYR A 75 -11.10 12.26 3.53
CA TYR A 75 -12.22 12.82 2.78
C TYR A 75 -12.88 13.93 3.59
N ARG A 76 -13.21 15.03 2.92
CA ARG A 76 -13.84 16.18 3.57
C ARG A 76 -15.26 15.86 4.05
N ASP A 77 -16.03 15.14 3.23
CA ASP A 77 -17.32 14.63 3.67
C ASP A 77 -17.08 13.33 4.44
N GLN A 78 -17.93 13.07 5.42
CA GLN A 78 -17.75 11.87 6.26
C GLN A 78 -18.81 10.82 5.94
N ARG A 79 -19.11 10.63 4.67
CA ARG A 79 -20.05 9.63 4.20
C ARG A 79 -19.38 8.27 4.13
N GLY A 80 -19.92 7.31 4.89
CA GLY A 80 -19.37 5.96 4.92
C GLY A 80 -18.02 5.89 5.61
N GLU A 81 -17.45 4.72 5.61
CA GLU A 81 -16.16 4.47 6.24
C GLU A 81 -15.01 4.82 5.30
N GLU A 82 -14.01 5.51 5.81
CA GLU A 82 -12.84 5.89 5.03
C GLU A 82 -12.11 4.67 4.46
N SER A 83 -12.05 3.57 5.24
CA SER A 83 -11.42 2.33 4.79
C SER A 83 -12.06 1.81 3.51
N ASP A 84 -13.39 1.71 3.49
CA ASP A 84 -14.11 1.20 2.32
C ASP A 84 -13.97 2.12 1.11
N ARG A 85 -14.04 3.42 1.35
CA ARG A 85 -13.89 4.41 0.28
C ARG A 85 -12.50 4.36 -0.33
N LEU A 86 -11.48 4.23 0.51
CA LEU A 86 -10.10 4.16 0.07
C LEU A 86 -9.87 2.93 -0.80
N VAL A 87 -10.35 1.76 -0.35
CA VAL A 87 -10.23 0.51 -1.12
C VAL A 87 -10.90 0.64 -2.48
N ARG A 88 -12.14 1.09 -2.53
CA ARG A 88 -12.87 1.21 -3.79
C ARG A 88 -12.23 2.21 -4.73
N SER A 89 -11.82 3.34 -4.21
CA SER A 89 -11.24 4.42 -5.00
C SER A 89 -9.89 4.01 -5.61
N LEU A 90 -9.04 3.39 -4.80
CA LEU A 90 -7.74 2.92 -5.30
C LEU A 90 -7.91 1.80 -6.33
N ASN A 91 -8.81 0.86 -6.09
CA ASN A 91 -9.03 -0.24 -7.04
C ASN A 91 -9.56 0.26 -8.38
N ALA A 92 -10.41 1.28 -8.37
CA ALA A 92 -10.89 1.88 -9.60
C ALA A 92 -9.75 2.47 -10.43
N GLN A 93 -8.79 3.12 -9.80
CA GLN A 93 -7.68 3.76 -10.47
C GLN A 93 -6.57 2.79 -10.87
N LEU A 94 -6.35 1.75 -10.07
CA LEU A 94 -5.29 0.77 -10.33
C LEU A 94 -5.67 -0.22 -11.43
N ALA A 95 -6.97 -0.31 -11.77
CA ALA A 95 -7.48 -1.03 -12.94
C ALA A 95 -7.02 -2.49 -13.04
N GLY A 96 -6.94 -3.17 -11.91
CA GLY A 96 -6.61 -4.59 -11.86
C GLY A 96 -5.12 -4.92 -11.88
N ARG A 97 -4.24 -3.95 -12.07
CA ARG A 97 -2.79 -4.18 -12.03
C ARG A 97 -2.30 -4.45 -10.62
N VAL A 98 -2.85 -3.72 -9.67
CA VAL A 98 -2.66 -3.94 -8.24
C VAL A 98 -4.05 -3.90 -7.63
N ARG A 99 -4.35 -4.83 -6.75
CA ARG A 99 -5.64 -4.87 -6.07
C ARG A 99 -5.46 -4.64 -4.59
N ILE A 100 -6.15 -3.66 -4.06
CA ILE A 100 -6.18 -3.40 -2.63
C ILE A 100 -7.23 -4.34 -2.02
N LEU A 101 -6.79 -5.19 -1.12
CA LEU A 101 -7.65 -6.17 -0.46
C LEU A 101 -8.29 -5.58 0.78
N ARG A 102 -7.52 -4.74 1.50
CA ARG A 102 -7.97 -4.17 2.76
C ARG A 102 -7.16 -2.93 3.09
N ALA A 103 -7.81 -1.95 3.70
CA ALA A 103 -7.15 -0.75 4.23
C ALA A 103 -7.58 -0.56 5.68
N LEU A 104 -6.63 -0.39 6.58
CA LEU A 104 -6.88 -0.24 8.01
C LEU A 104 -6.09 0.94 8.56
N PRO A 105 -6.75 1.85 9.31
CA PRO A 105 -6.00 2.85 10.07
C PRO A 105 -5.27 2.16 11.22
N VAL A 106 -4.00 2.48 11.39
CA VAL A 106 -3.15 1.85 12.40
C VAL A 106 -2.37 2.91 13.16
N SER A 107 -1.85 2.53 14.33
CA SER A 107 -0.96 3.38 15.11
C SER A 107 0.34 3.67 14.34
N THR A 108 0.96 4.82 14.61
CA THR A 108 2.27 5.15 14.07
C THR A 108 3.35 4.18 14.53
N GLU A 109 3.08 3.38 15.55
CA GLU A 109 3.97 2.31 15.98
C GLU A 109 3.99 1.12 15.02
N PHE A 110 2.94 0.97 14.20
CA PHE A 110 2.90 -0.08 13.20
C PHE A 110 3.97 0.17 12.13
N HIS A 111 4.75 -0.86 11.82
CA HIS A 111 5.72 -0.82 10.74
C HIS A 111 5.61 -2.13 9.95
N ALA A 112 5.20 -2.05 8.67
CA ALA A 112 4.90 -3.21 7.86
C ALA A 112 6.05 -4.23 7.84
N ARG A 113 7.28 -3.76 7.65
CA ARG A 113 8.45 -4.63 7.57
C ARG A 113 8.74 -5.35 8.88
N PHE A 114 8.73 -4.62 10.00
CA PHE A 114 9.02 -5.22 11.30
C PHE A 114 7.89 -6.13 11.78
N SER A 115 6.66 -5.75 11.50
CA SER A 115 5.50 -6.58 11.84
C SER A 115 5.52 -7.92 11.11
N ALA A 116 5.92 -7.93 9.83
CA ALA A 116 6.04 -9.15 9.05
C ALA A 116 7.16 -10.04 9.58
N LEU A 117 8.31 -9.46 9.94
CA LEU A 117 9.43 -10.22 10.52
C LEU A 117 9.04 -10.86 11.85
N TRP A 118 8.31 -10.13 12.68
CA TRP A 118 7.83 -10.65 13.95
C TRP A 118 6.91 -11.86 13.74
N ARG A 119 6.00 -11.78 12.79
CA ARG A 119 5.09 -12.89 12.50
C ARG A 119 5.84 -14.12 12.00
N ALA A 120 6.80 -13.94 11.12
CA ALA A 120 7.64 -15.03 10.62
C ALA A 120 8.41 -15.69 11.76
N TYR A 121 8.96 -14.91 12.65
CA TYR A 121 9.68 -15.42 13.83
C TYR A 121 8.78 -16.25 14.73
N ARG A 122 7.55 -15.81 14.95
CA ARG A 122 6.59 -16.58 15.76
C ARG A 122 6.29 -17.94 15.17
N TYR A 123 6.19 -18.05 13.86
CA TYR A 123 5.97 -19.32 13.20
C TYR A 123 7.15 -20.28 13.37
N LEU A 124 8.35 -19.76 13.37
CA LEU A 124 9.55 -20.59 13.50
C LEU A 124 9.75 -21.13 14.92
N VAL A 125 9.20 -20.49 15.91
CA VAL A 125 9.37 -20.86 17.33
C VAL A 125 8.31 -21.86 17.80
N VAL A 126 7.24 -22.01 17.04
CA VAL A 126 6.21 -23.01 17.33
C VAL A 126 6.62 -24.39 16.76
#